data_3a036ed6141b45db7ba8c74eeed689f5
#
_entry.id   3a036ed6141b45db7ba8c74eeed689f5
#
_cell.length_a   1.000
_cell.length_b   1.000
_cell.length_c   1.000
_cell.angle_alpha   90.00
_cell.angle_beta   90.00
_cell.angle_gamma   90.00
#
_symmetry.space_group_name_H-M   'P 1'
#
loop_
_entity.id
_entity.type
_entity.pdbx_description
1 polymer ?
#
loop_
_entity_poly.entity_id
_entity_poly.type
_entity_poly.pdbx_seq_one_letter_code
_entity_poly.pdbx_strand_id
1 'polypeptide(L)'
;DHHAPAAAGDADLSSQDWKAQLKLPPPDTRYQTEDVTATKGNEFEDYFLKRELLMGIYEKGFEKPSPIQEESIPIALTGSDILARAKNGTGKTAAFCIPALEKIDQDKNAIQVVILVPTRELALQTSQVCKELGKHLKIQVMVTTGGTSLKDDIVRLYQPVHLLVGTPGRVLDLTKKGICILKDCSMLIMDEADKLLSPEFQPSVEQLIRYLPSSRQIFMFSATFPVTVKAFKDKYLPKPYVINLMDELTLKGITQFYAFVEERQKVHCLNTLFSKLQINQSIIFCNSVNRVELLAKKITELGYSCFYIHAKMLQDHRNRVFHDFRNGACRNLVCTDLFTRGIDIQAVNVVINFDFPKTAETYLHRVGRSGRFGHLGLAVNLITYEDRFNLYAIVYKTAIAFSYHPFFLP
;
A
#
# COMPACT_ATOMS: atom_id res chain seq x y z
N ASP A 1 13.44 17.92 9.68
CA ASP A 1 14.41 18.26 8.65
C ASP A 1 14.41 17.28 7.48
N HIS A 2 13.76 16.16 7.60
CA HIS A 2 13.82 15.10 6.64
C HIS A 2 12.82 15.18 5.53
N HIS A 3 11.97 16.19 5.54
CA HIS A 3 11.17 16.53 4.40
C HIS A 3 11.97 17.28 3.37
N ALA A 4 13.09 17.77 3.81
CA ALA A 4 13.97 18.57 2.99
C ALA A 4 14.37 17.95 1.66
N PRO A 5 14.57 16.62 1.50
CA PRO A 5 14.88 16.05 0.20
C PRO A 5 13.87 16.42 -0.88
N ALA A 6 12.68 16.78 -0.45
CA ALA A 6 11.61 17.08 -1.37
C ALA A 6 11.91 18.27 -2.27
N ALA A 7 12.52 19.29 -1.78
CA ALA A 7 12.85 20.47 -2.58
C ALA A 7 14.36 20.67 -2.58
N ALA A 8 15.03 19.78 -3.26
CA ALA A 8 16.49 19.74 -3.31
C ALA A 8 17.10 21.06 -3.70
N GLY A 9 18.14 21.45 -3.02
CA GLY A 9 18.89 22.66 -3.29
C GLY A 9 18.42 23.90 -2.55
N ASP A 10 17.34 23.82 -1.82
CA ASP A 10 16.89 24.90 -0.97
C ASP A 10 17.45 24.71 0.44
N ALA A 11 18.25 25.65 0.94
CA ALA A 11 18.86 25.57 2.25
C ALA A 11 17.85 25.63 3.40
N ASP A 12 16.69 26.22 3.18
CA ASP A 12 15.64 26.35 4.20
C ASP A 12 14.86 25.07 4.44
N LEU A 13 15.11 24.04 3.65
CA LEU A 13 14.40 22.77 3.77
C LEU A 13 14.72 22.02 5.06
N SER A 14 15.81 22.35 5.73
CA SER A 14 16.11 21.83 7.06
C SER A 14 15.38 22.57 8.19
N SER A 15 14.83 23.74 7.90
CA SER A 15 14.07 24.54 8.86
C SER A 15 12.64 24.02 8.97
N GLN A 16 12.10 24.01 10.19
CA GLN A 16 10.70 23.65 10.39
C GLN A 16 9.73 24.68 9.80
N ASP A 17 10.21 25.91 9.54
CA ASP A 17 9.39 26.99 8.99
C ASP A 17 9.18 26.89 7.48
N TRP A 18 9.93 26.05 6.78
CA TRP A 18 9.86 25.95 5.33
C TRP A 18 8.47 25.55 4.82
N LYS A 19 7.72 24.73 5.57
CA LYS A 19 6.35 24.34 5.20
C LYS A 19 5.38 25.53 5.23
N ALA A 20 5.57 26.44 6.18
CA ALA A 20 4.74 27.64 6.28
C ALA A 20 5.00 28.61 5.12
N GLN A 21 6.17 28.53 4.49
CA GLN A 21 6.54 29.36 3.34
C GLN A 21 6.01 28.81 2.02
N LEU A 22 5.54 27.56 2.00
CA LEU A 22 4.99 26.95 0.80
C LEU A 22 3.59 27.45 0.51
N LYS A 23 3.32 27.70 -0.77
CA LYS A 23 1.97 28.02 -1.22
C LYS A 23 1.18 26.73 -1.34
N LEU A 24 0.18 26.57 -0.49
CA LEU A 24 -0.70 25.40 -0.52
C LEU A 24 -1.53 25.38 -1.80
N PRO A 25 -1.84 24.19 -2.34
CA PRO A 25 -2.70 24.08 -3.49
C PRO A 25 -4.14 24.52 -3.13
N PRO A 26 -4.89 25.04 -4.10
CA PRO A 26 -6.30 25.34 -3.86
C PRO A 26 -7.10 24.06 -3.58
N PRO A 27 -8.28 24.18 -2.95
CA PRO A 27 -9.14 23.01 -2.75
C PRO A 27 -9.48 22.33 -4.07
N ASP A 28 -9.60 21.03 -4.03
CA ASP A 28 -9.97 20.24 -5.21
C ASP A 28 -11.44 20.41 -5.52
N THR A 29 -11.73 21.09 -6.63
CA THR A 29 -13.10 21.36 -7.07
C THR A 29 -13.53 20.49 -8.26
N ARG A 30 -12.71 19.50 -8.63
CA ARG A 30 -13.04 18.60 -9.73
C ARG A 30 -14.27 17.76 -9.41
N TYR A 31 -15.02 17.44 -10.48
CA TYR A 31 -16.11 16.48 -10.35
C TYR A 31 -15.58 15.11 -9.91
N GLN A 32 -16.25 14.52 -8.95
CA GLN A 32 -15.94 13.17 -8.45
C GLN A 32 -17.12 12.26 -8.75
N THR A 33 -16.83 10.99 -9.06
CA THR A 33 -17.86 9.99 -9.27
C THR A 33 -18.44 9.54 -7.92
N GLU A 34 -19.64 8.97 -7.94
CA GLU A 34 -20.35 8.58 -6.71
C GLU A 34 -19.59 7.57 -5.85
N ASP A 35 -18.72 6.78 -6.46
CA ASP A 35 -17.91 5.76 -5.77
C ASP A 35 -16.59 6.30 -5.23
N VAL A 36 -16.37 7.61 -5.29
CA VAL A 36 -15.15 8.22 -4.73
C VAL A 36 -15.25 8.25 -3.22
N THR A 37 -14.36 7.53 -2.58
CA THR A 37 -14.17 7.62 -1.13
C THR A 37 -12.93 8.44 -0.84
N ALA A 38 -13.10 9.55 -0.13
CA ALA A 38 -11.97 10.37 0.32
C ALA A 38 -11.09 9.53 1.25
N THR A 39 -9.78 9.55 1.01
CA THR A 39 -8.84 8.99 1.98
C THR A 39 -8.85 9.92 3.19
N LYS A 40 -9.19 9.39 4.35
CA LYS A 40 -9.50 10.22 5.52
C LYS A 40 -8.29 10.72 6.27
N GLY A 41 -7.07 10.31 5.89
CA GLY A 41 -5.86 10.70 6.60
C GLY A 41 -5.87 10.28 8.08
N ASN A 42 -6.44 9.11 8.38
CA ASN A 42 -6.57 8.61 9.74
C ASN A 42 -5.20 8.43 10.39
N GLU A 43 -5.16 8.60 11.70
CA GLU A 43 -4.02 8.24 12.53
C GLU A 43 -4.32 6.95 13.28
N PHE A 44 -3.28 6.26 13.76
CA PHE A 44 -3.49 5.02 14.52
C PHE A 44 -4.29 5.26 15.82
N GLU A 45 -4.17 6.44 16.40
CA GLU A 45 -4.95 6.83 17.57
C GLU A 45 -6.45 6.85 17.30
N ASP A 46 -6.86 7.08 16.07
CA ASP A 46 -8.28 7.11 15.70
C ASP A 46 -8.96 5.75 15.81
N TYR A 47 -8.19 4.68 15.93
CA TYR A 47 -8.72 3.32 16.08
C TYR A 47 -8.93 2.89 17.53
N PHE A 48 -8.60 3.73 18.50
CA PHE A 48 -8.74 3.46 19.93
C PHE A 48 -8.03 2.19 20.38
N LEU A 49 -6.84 1.95 19.86
CA LEU A 49 -6.02 0.78 20.19
C LEU A 49 -5.43 0.90 21.60
N LYS A 50 -5.10 -0.25 22.18
CA LYS A 50 -4.39 -0.29 23.45
C LYS A 50 -3.10 0.55 23.37
N ARG A 51 -2.80 1.25 24.45
CA ARG A 51 -1.62 2.13 24.51
C ARG A 51 -0.33 1.35 24.19
N GLU A 52 -0.19 0.16 24.77
CA GLU A 52 0.99 -0.69 24.57
C GLU A 52 1.13 -1.12 23.13
N LEU A 53 0.03 -1.33 22.42
CA LEU A 53 0.06 -1.63 20.98
C LEU A 53 0.46 -0.40 20.18
N LEU A 54 -0.07 0.78 20.49
CA LEU A 54 0.33 2.02 19.85
C LEU A 54 1.83 2.29 20.00
N MET A 55 2.38 2.04 21.20
CA MET A 55 3.82 2.18 21.44
C MET A 55 4.63 1.29 20.50
N GLY A 56 4.21 0.02 20.35
CA GLY A 56 4.88 -0.92 19.43
C GLY A 56 4.78 -0.49 17.98
N ILE A 57 3.64 0.05 17.57
CA ILE A 57 3.43 0.55 16.21
C ILE A 57 4.39 1.70 15.89
N TYR A 58 4.50 2.68 16.77
CA TYR A 58 5.39 3.81 16.55
C TYR A 58 6.86 3.44 16.63
N GLU A 59 7.22 2.55 17.55
CA GLU A 59 8.60 2.08 17.64
C GLU A 59 9.01 1.25 16.42
N LYS A 60 8.07 0.57 15.77
CA LYS A 60 8.30 -0.12 14.51
C LYS A 60 8.57 0.84 13.35
N GLY A 61 8.22 2.13 13.51
CA GLY A 61 8.42 3.17 12.51
C GLY A 61 7.20 3.50 11.69
N PHE A 62 6.03 2.97 12.02
CA PHE A 62 4.78 3.34 11.36
C PHE A 62 4.30 4.68 11.91
N GLU A 63 4.26 5.69 11.06
CA GLU A 63 3.77 7.02 11.47
C GLU A 63 2.27 7.16 11.23
N LYS A 64 1.80 6.71 10.08
CA LYS A 64 0.38 6.73 9.70
C LYS A 64 -0.03 5.45 9.00
N PRO A 65 -1.31 5.11 9.06
CA PRO A 65 -1.81 3.93 8.38
C PRO A 65 -1.62 4.01 6.86
N SER A 66 -1.21 2.90 6.27
CA SER A 66 -1.22 2.73 4.82
C SER A 66 -2.67 2.58 4.31
N PRO A 67 -2.91 2.66 2.98
CA PRO A 67 -4.27 2.49 2.45
C PRO A 67 -4.94 1.19 2.87
N ILE A 68 -4.21 0.06 2.85
CA ILE A 68 -4.80 -1.21 3.31
C ILE A 68 -5.11 -1.20 4.79
N GLN A 69 -4.26 -0.55 5.59
CA GLN A 69 -4.49 -0.43 7.03
C GLN A 69 -5.69 0.47 7.33
N GLU A 70 -5.80 1.62 6.68
CA GLU A 70 -6.95 2.52 6.84
C GLU A 70 -8.27 1.82 6.54
N GLU A 71 -8.29 0.97 5.53
CA GLU A 71 -9.49 0.29 5.10
C GLU A 71 -9.84 -0.92 5.94
N SER A 72 -8.83 -1.70 6.35
CA SER A 72 -9.06 -2.99 7.00
C SER A 72 -9.13 -2.92 8.52
N ILE A 73 -8.30 -2.09 9.17
CA ILE A 73 -8.22 -2.09 10.64
C ILE A 73 -9.56 -1.73 11.29
N PRO A 74 -10.25 -0.66 10.92
CA PRO A 74 -11.55 -0.35 11.54
C PRO A 74 -12.57 -1.47 11.39
N ILE A 75 -12.62 -2.07 10.21
CA ILE A 75 -13.55 -3.17 9.91
C ILE A 75 -13.19 -4.42 10.70
N ALA A 76 -11.90 -4.73 10.77
CA ALA A 76 -11.41 -5.86 11.54
C ALA A 76 -11.79 -5.75 13.03
N LEU A 77 -11.68 -4.55 13.58
CA LEU A 77 -12.02 -4.28 14.99
C LEU A 77 -13.52 -4.44 15.29
N THR A 78 -14.39 -4.33 14.30
CA THR A 78 -15.82 -4.58 14.47
C THR A 78 -16.18 -6.06 14.55
N GLY A 79 -15.23 -6.95 14.28
CA GLY A 79 -15.46 -8.40 14.27
C GLY A 79 -15.84 -8.99 12.93
N SER A 80 -15.87 -8.19 11.88
CA SER A 80 -16.24 -8.64 10.52
C SER A 80 -15.16 -9.48 9.89
N ASP A 81 -15.56 -10.45 9.07
CA ASP A 81 -14.66 -11.16 8.19
C ASP A 81 -14.15 -10.23 7.09
N ILE A 82 -12.93 -10.46 6.63
CA ILE A 82 -12.31 -9.65 5.59
C ILE A 82 -11.78 -10.54 4.49
N LEU A 83 -12.08 -10.16 3.26
CA LEU A 83 -11.46 -10.69 2.06
C LEU A 83 -10.74 -9.54 1.35
N ALA A 84 -9.42 -9.55 1.38
CA ALA A 84 -8.61 -8.47 0.82
C ALA A 84 -7.77 -8.96 -0.35
N ARG A 85 -7.90 -8.30 -1.49
CA ARG A 85 -7.02 -8.47 -2.63
C ARG A 85 -5.99 -7.36 -2.63
N ALA A 86 -4.73 -7.72 -2.38
CA ALA A 86 -3.64 -6.78 -2.32
C ALA A 86 -2.33 -7.47 -2.71
N LYS A 87 -1.45 -6.75 -3.40
CA LYS A 87 -0.11 -7.25 -3.72
C LYS A 87 0.70 -7.44 -2.45
N ASN A 88 1.65 -8.37 -2.51
CA ASN A 88 2.66 -8.50 -1.48
C ASN A 88 3.41 -7.15 -1.36
N GLY A 89 3.50 -6.65 -0.15
CA GLY A 89 4.17 -5.39 0.06
C GLY A 89 3.83 -4.75 1.39
N THR A 90 4.22 -3.52 1.50
CA THR A 90 4.22 -2.74 2.73
C THR A 90 2.83 -2.56 3.31
N GLY A 91 2.73 -2.85 4.58
CA GLY A 91 1.56 -2.56 5.37
C GLY A 91 0.53 -3.68 5.45
N LYS A 92 0.60 -4.69 4.56
CA LYS A 92 -0.36 -5.80 4.58
C LYS A 92 -0.27 -6.60 5.86
N THR A 93 0.94 -6.98 6.26
CA THR A 93 1.14 -7.77 7.49
C THR A 93 0.65 -7.01 8.72
N ALA A 94 0.99 -5.73 8.84
CA ALA A 94 0.50 -4.91 9.94
C ALA A 94 -1.02 -4.74 9.90
N ALA A 95 -1.63 -4.71 8.70
CA ALA A 95 -3.07 -4.58 8.56
C ALA A 95 -3.85 -5.70 9.24
N PHE A 96 -3.30 -6.92 9.29
CA PHE A 96 -3.93 -8.00 10.02
C PHE A 96 -3.31 -8.27 11.40
N CYS A 97 -2.02 -8.00 11.59
CA CYS A 97 -1.39 -8.17 12.91
C CYS A 97 -1.95 -7.19 13.95
N ILE A 98 -2.17 -5.95 13.59
CA ILE A 98 -2.68 -4.94 14.53
C ILE A 98 -4.05 -5.31 15.11
N PRO A 99 -5.06 -5.63 14.31
CA PRO A 99 -6.33 -6.08 14.89
C PRO A 99 -6.22 -7.38 15.68
N ALA A 100 -5.34 -8.29 15.25
CA ALA A 100 -5.12 -9.54 15.96
C ALA A 100 -4.57 -9.29 17.36
N LEU A 101 -3.53 -8.46 17.46
CA LEU A 101 -2.91 -8.11 18.74
C LEU A 101 -3.89 -7.34 19.65
N GLU A 102 -4.68 -6.46 19.07
CA GLU A 102 -5.68 -5.69 19.84
C GLU A 102 -6.72 -6.60 20.48
N LYS A 103 -7.16 -7.65 19.78
CA LYS A 103 -8.23 -8.53 20.24
C LYS A 103 -7.78 -9.60 21.23
N ILE A 104 -6.49 -9.83 21.39
CA ILE A 104 -5.97 -10.84 22.30
C ILE A 104 -6.14 -10.38 23.75
N ASP A 105 -6.74 -11.25 24.54
CA ASP A 105 -6.78 -11.12 26.01
C ASP A 105 -5.48 -11.70 26.57
N GLN A 106 -4.63 -10.84 27.12
CA GLN A 106 -3.32 -11.23 27.66
C GLN A 106 -3.42 -12.17 28.86
N ASP A 107 -4.52 -12.08 29.60
CA ASP A 107 -4.72 -12.87 30.81
C ASP A 107 -5.26 -14.27 30.52
N LYS A 108 -5.68 -14.52 29.29
CA LYS A 108 -6.17 -15.83 28.86
C LYS A 108 -5.06 -16.63 28.20
N ASN A 109 -4.59 -17.68 28.89
CA ASN A 109 -3.49 -18.53 28.44
C ASN A 109 -3.96 -19.55 27.39
N ALA A 110 -4.39 -19.06 26.23
CA ALA A 110 -4.88 -19.88 25.14
C ALA A 110 -4.48 -19.25 23.80
N ILE A 111 -4.37 -20.09 22.77
CA ILE A 111 -4.22 -19.63 21.41
C ILE A 111 -5.52 -18.96 20.97
N GLN A 112 -5.46 -17.67 20.68
CA GLN A 112 -6.62 -16.87 20.31
C GLN A 112 -6.59 -16.44 18.86
N VAL A 113 -5.42 -16.44 18.26
CA VAL A 113 -5.20 -16.11 16.85
C VAL A 113 -4.27 -17.13 16.21
N VAL A 114 -4.63 -17.61 15.04
CA VAL A 114 -3.76 -18.41 14.17
C VAL A 114 -3.59 -17.66 12.85
N ILE A 115 -2.34 -17.51 12.42
CA ILE A 115 -2.00 -16.96 11.12
C ILE A 115 -1.38 -18.08 10.29
N LEU A 116 -2.06 -18.47 9.21
CA LEU A 116 -1.57 -19.47 8.28
C LEU A 116 -0.88 -18.80 7.10
N VAL A 117 0.28 -19.30 6.76
CA VAL A 117 1.08 -18.84 5.62
C VAL A 117 1.62 -20.06 4.87
N PRO A 118 1.92 -19.94 3.55
CA PRO A 118 2.32 -21.10 2.76
C PRO A 118 3.78 -21.51 2.91
N THR A 119 4.65 -20.63 3.41
CA THR A 119 6.09 -20.90 3.47
C THR A 119 6.67 -20.59 4.85
N ARG A 120 7.76 -21.30 5.17
CA ARG A 120 8.51 -21.06 6.39
C ARG A 120 9.04 -19.63 6.49
N GLU A 121 9.56 -19.10 5.39
CA GLU A 121 10.13 -17.74 5.37
C GLU A 121 9.08 -16.70 5.69
N LEU A 122 7.90 -16.81 5.11
CA LEU A 122 6.81 -15.89 5.39
C LEU A 122 6.33 -16.04 6.84
N ALA A 123 6.33 -17.26 7.39
CA ALA A 123 6.00 -17.47 8.80
C ALA A 123 6.97 -16.74 9.73
N LEU A 124 8.27 -16.84 9.45
CA LEU A 124 9.28 -16.16 10.24
C LEU A 124 9.14 -14.64 10.16
N GLN A 125 8.93 -14.11 8.96
CA GLN A 125 8.74 -12.67 8.76
C GLN A 125 7.48 -12.17 9.48
N THR A 126 6.37 -12.87 9.34
CA THR A 126 5.10 -12.49 9.95
C THR A 126 5.20 -12.54 11.48
N SER A 127 5.79 -13.59 12.04
CA SER A 127 5.96 -13.71 13.49
C SER A 127 6.84 -12.59 14.04
N GLN A 128 7.87 -12.20 13.30
CA GLN A 128 8.74 -11.11 13.71
C GLN A 128 8.00 -9.77 13.75
N VAL A 129 7.17 -9.51 12.76
CA VAL A 129 6.31 -8.29 12.76
C VAL A 129 5.37 -8.30 13.95
N CYS A 130 4.73 -9.44 14.24
CA CYS A 130 3.83 -9.55 15.39
C CYS A 130 4.57 -9.34 16.72
N LYS A 131 5.77 -9.89 16.85
CA LYS A 131 6.60 -9.70 18.05
C LYS A 131 6.99 -8.24 18.24
N GLU A 132 7.40 -7.58 17.18
CA GLU A 132 7.82 -6.17 17.24
C GLU A 132 6.64 -5.24 17.54
N LEU A 133 5.50 -5.43 16.88
CA LEU A 133 4.29 -4.64 17.14
C LEU A 133 3.76 -4.87 18.55
N GLY A 134 3.83 -6.10 19.04
CA GLY A 134 3.31 -6.50 20.34
C GLY A 134 4.33 -6.49 21.48
N LYS A 135 5.49 -5.90 21.31
CA LYS A 135 6.58 -6.02 22.28
C LYS A 135 6.26 -5.45 23.67
N HIS A 136 5.35 -4.50 23.76
CA HIS A 136 4.89 -3.94 25.02
C HIS A 136 3.64 -4.64 25.60
N LEU A 137 3.08 -5.57 24.83
CA LEU A 137 1.98 -6.41 25.28
C LEU A 137 2.55 -7.69 25.93
N LYS A 138 1.85 -8.21 26.89
CA LYS A 138 2.23 -9.48 27.54
C LYS A 138 1.67 -10.67 26.75
N ILE A 139 2.05 -10.77 25.49
CA ILE A 139 1.56 -11.76 24.53
C ILE A 139 2.71 -12.62 24.07
N GLN A 140 2.49 -13.93 24.01
CA GLN A 140 3.45 -14.89 23.51
C GLN A 140 3.10 -15.25 22.07
N VAL A 141 4.02 -14.96 21.16
CA VAL A 141 3.94 -15.27 19.74
C VAL A 141 4.85 -16.46 19.45
N MET A 142 4.33 -17.48 18.78
CA MET A 142 5.08 -18.65 18.38
C MET A 142 5.00 -18.87 16.88
N VAL A 143 6.07 -19.33 16.28
CA VAL A 143 6.10 -19.77 14.90
C VAL A 143 6.31 -21.28 14.84
N THR A 144 5.55 -21.97 13.99
CA THR A 144 5.70 -23.40 13.75
C THR A 144 5.56 -23.75 12.27
N THR A 145 6.55 -24.45 11.74
CA THR A 145 6.58 -24.86 10.33
C THR A 145 7.19 -26.25 10.18
N GLY A 146 7.03 -26.86 9.01
CA GLY A 146 7.67 -28.13 8.71
C GLY A 146 9.19 -28.13 8.83
N GLY A 147 9.81 -26.94 8.82
CA GLY A 147 11.26 -26.80 9.01
C GLY A 147 11.71 -26.61 10.45
N THR A 148 10.77 -26.45 11.40
CA THR A 148 11.11 -26.38 12.83
C THR A 148 11.08 -27.78 13.45
N SER A 149 11.79 -27.96 14.56
CA SER A 149 11.77 -29.24 15.28
C SER A 149 10.39 -29.51 15.87
N LEU A 150 9.80 -30.63 15.51
CA LEU A 150 8.49 -31.03 16.04
C LEU A 150 8.53 -31.16 17.57
N LYS A 151 9.59 -31.77 18.08
CA LYS A 151 9.78 -31.96 19.52
C LYS A 151 9.83 -30.61 20.26
N ASP A 152 10.60 -29.68 19.71
CA ASP A 152 10.70 -28.34 20.33
C ASP A 152 9.38 -27.61 20.28
N ASP A 153 8.64 -27.72 19.19
CA ASP A 153 7.32 -27.11 19.06
C ASP A 153 6.31 -27.70 20.07
N ILE A 154 6.35 -29.00 20.28
CA ILE A 154 5.52 -29.66 21.29
C ILE A 154 5.85 -29.14 22.70
N VAL A 155 7.12 -29.05 23.03
CA VAL A 155 7.57 -28.53 24.32
C VAL A 155 7.14 -27.06 24.48
N ARG A 156 7.29 -26.27 23.44
CA ARG A 156 6.92 -24.85 23.47
C ARG A 156 5.42 -24.65 23.72
N LEU A 157 4.57 -25.52 23.21
CA LEU A 157 3.13 -25.42 23.34
C LEU A 157 2.60 -25.84 24.72
N TYR A 158 3.45 -26.40 25.58
CA TYR A 158 3.10 -26.56 27.00
C TYR A 158 3.17 -25.24 27.78
N GLN A 159 3.84 -24.22 27.20
CA GLN A 159 3.83 -22.87 27.75
C GLN A 159 2.71 -22.05 27.10
N PRO A 160 2.26 -20.96 27.74
CA PRO A 160 1.24 -20.11 27.12
C PRO A 160 1.67 -19.57 25.76
N VAL A 161 0.80 -19.71 24.76
CA VAL A 161 0.93 -19.11 23.43
C VAL A 161 -0.41 -18.47 23.10
N HIS A 162 -0.39 -17.21 22.73
CA HIS A 162 -1.60 -16.44 22.40
C HIS A 162 -1.81 -16.30 20.90
N LEU A 163 -0.73 -16.19 20.15
CA LEU A 163 -0.76 -16.05 18.70
C LEU A 163 0.22 -17.03 18.07
N LEU A 164 -0.32 -17.87 17.18
CA LEU A 164 0.48 -18.90 16.51
C LEU A 164 0.55 -18.56 15.03
N VAL A 165 1.77 -18.48 14.49
CA VAL A 165 2.02 -18.35 13.04
C VAL A 165 2.57 -19.66 12.55
N GLY A 166 2.00 -20.21 11.48
CA GLY A 166 2.49 -21.48 10.99
C GLY A 166 2.04 -21.83 9.58
N THR A 167 2.63 -22.91 9.07
CA THR A 167 2.20 -23.54 7.82
C THR A 167 1.11 -24.57 8.11
N PRO A 168 0.17 -24.76 7.17
CA PRO A 168 -1.04 -25.57 7.45
C PRO A 168 -0.77 -27.00 7.93
N GLY A 169 0.18 -27.68 7.30
CA GLY A 169 0.46 -29.08 7.62
C GLY A 169 0.95 -29.29 9.05
N ARG A 170 1.89 -28.44 9.48
CA ARG A 170 2.43 -28.53 10.83
C ARG A 170 1.41 -28.12 11.89
N VAL A 171 0.65 -27.06 11.65
CA VAL A 171 -0.39 -26.63 12.60
C VAL A 171 -1.46 -27.70 12.73
N LEU A 172 -1.89 -28.31 11.63
CA LEU A 172 -2.87 -29.39 11.64
C LEU A 172 -2.34 -30.62 12.39
N ASP A 173 -1.10 -31.01 12.15
CA ASP A 173 -0.49 -32.16 12.82
C ASP A 173 -0.48 -31.98 14.34
N LEU A 174 -0.07 -30.81 14.80
CA LEU A 174 -0.07 -30.48 16.24
C LEU A 174 -1.49 -30.44 16.81
N THR A 175 -2.45 -29.97 16.02
CA THR A 175 -3.86 -29.92 16.44
C THR A 175 -4.47 -31.32 16.55
N LYS A 176 -4.20 -32.19 15.60
CA LYS A 176 -4.66 -33.60 15.62
C LYS A 176 -4.07 -34.37 16.80
N LYS A 177 -2.85 -34.05 17.20
CA LYS A 177 -2.19 -34.66 18.36
C LYS A 177 -2.70 -34.13 19.69
N GLY A 178 -3.61 -33.17 19.68
CA GLY A 178 -4.10 -32.52 20.90
C GLY A 178 -3.09 -31.61 21.59
N ILE A 179 -2.00 -31.27 20.91
CA ILE A 179 -0.95 -30.38 21.44
C ILE A 179 -1.33 -28.92 21.21
N CYS A 180 -1.78 -28.61 20.01
CA CYS A 180 -2.30 -27.29 19.65
C CYS A 180 -3.82 -27.30 19.87
N ILE A 181 -4.30 -26.46 20.78
CA ILE A 181 -5.71 -26.42 21.16
C ILE A 181 -6.31 -25.14 20.63
N LEU A 182 -7.32 -25.24 19.75
CA LEU A 182 -7.92 -24.14 19.03
C LEU A 182 -9.34 -23.79 19.46
N LYS A 183 -9.82 -24.34 20.54
CA LYS A 183 -11.19 -24.10 21.02
C LYS A 183 -11.47 -22.63 21.34
N ASP A 184 -10.44 -21.88 21.70
CA ASP A 184 -10.54 -20.46 22.05
C ASP A 184 -9.97 -19.55 20.95
N CYS A 185 -9.62 -20.12 19.79
CA CYS A 185 -9.07 -19.38 18.67
C CYS A 185 -10.19 -18.70 17.88
N SER A 186 -10.47 -17.47 18.23
CA SER A 186 -11.56 -16.69 17.63
C SER A 186 -11.19 -16.01 16.32
N MET A 187 -9.92 -16.04 15.91
CA MET A 187 -9.45 -15.38 14.70
C MET A 187 -8.51 -16.27 13.92
N LEU A 188 -8.83 -16.47 12.66
CA LEU A 188 -7.97 -17.15 11.69
C LEU A 188 -7.60 -16.15 10.60
N ILE A 189 -6.30 -16.01 10.34
CA ILE A 189 -5.77 -15.15 9.29
C ILE A 189 -5.06 -16.03 8.27
N MET A 190 -5.41 -15.84 7.00
CA MET A 190 -4.81 -16.56 5.88
C MET A 190 -4.09 -15.56 5.00
N ASP A 191 -2.78 -15.56 5.04
CA ASP A 191 -1.96 -14.72 4.16
C ASP A 191 -1.51 -15.53 2.95
N GLU A 192 -1.47 -14.89 1.78
CA GLU A 192 -1.30 -15.56 0.49
C GLU A 192 -2.33 -16.69 0.31
N ALA A 193 -3.60 -16.35 0.53
CA ALA A 193 -4.69 -17.32 0.55
C ALA A 193 -4.83 -18.12 -0.76
N ASP A 194 -4.49 -17.51 -1.91
CA ASP A 194 -4.48 -18.23 -3.19
C ASP A 194 -3.52 -19.43 -3.15
N LYS A 195 -2.37 -19.31 -2.50
CA LYS A 195 -1.42 -20.41 -2.33
C LYS A 195 -1.88 -21.40 -1.26
N LEU A 196 -2.48 -20.91 -0.17
CA LEU A 196 -3.01 -21.77 0.89
C LEU A 196 -4.18 -22.63 0.42
N LEU A 197 -4.87 -22.22 -0.63
CA LEU A 197 -5.99 -22.94 -1.21
C LEU A 197 -5.60 -23.74 -2.46
N SER A 198 -4.31 -23.91 -2.70
CA SER A 198 -3.80 -24.87 -3.69
C SER A 198 -4.15 -26.30 -3.25
N PRO A 199 -4.15 -27.26 -4.18
CA PRO A 199 -4.44 -28.66 -3.84
C PRO A 199 -3.56 -29.24 -2.72
N GLU A 200 -2.33 -28.74 -2.59
CA GLU A 200 -1.39 -29.16 -1.55
C GLU A 200 -1.85 -28.79 -0.15
N PHE A 201 -2.34 -27.56 0.04
CA PHE A 201 -2.62 -27.03 1.38
C PHE A 201 -4.11 -27.00 1.72
N GLN A 202 -4.99 -26.92 0.74
CA GLN A 202 -6.43 -26.75 0.96
C GLN A 202 -7.03 -27.77 1.92
N PRO A 203 -6.73 -29.08 1.82
CA PRO A 203 -7.31 -30.06 2.76
C PRO A 203 -6.94 -29.78 4.19
N SER A 204 -5.71 -29.38 4.46
CA SER A 204 -5.24 -29.05 5.80
C SER A 204 -5.93 -27.81 6.36
N VAL A 205 -6.10 -26.78 5.55
CA VAL A 205 -6.76 -25.55 5.94
C VAL A 205 -8.22 -25.82 6.32
N GLU A 206 -8.94 -26.58 5.48
CA GLU A 206 -10.34 -26.89 5.76
C GLU A 206 -10.52 -27.77 7.00
N GLN A 207 -9.60 -28.69 7.25
CA GLN A 207 -9.62 -29.49 8.46
C GLN A 207 -9.37 -28.62 9.70
N LEU A 208 -8.45 -27.66 9.64
CA LEU A 208 -8.19 -26.74 10.74
C LEU A 208 -9.41 -25.92 11.13
N ILE A 209 -10.19 -25.47 10.17
CA ILE A 209 -11.38 -24.67 10.45
C ILE A 209 -12.37 -25.43 11.33
N ARG A 210 -12.45 -26.75 11.21
CA ARG A 210 -13.33 -27.58 12.03
C ARG A 210 -12.99 -27.56 13.52
N TYR A 211 -11.74 -27.23 13.85
CA TYR A 211 -11.29 -27.12 15.23
C TYR A 211 -11.55 -25.73 15.84
N LEU A 212 -11.93 -24.75 15.03
CA LEU A 212 -12.19 -23.40 15.48
C LEU A 212 -13.62 -23.30 16.07
N PRO A 213 -13.86 -22.34 16.98
CA PRO A 213 -15.22 -22.06 17.44
C PRO A 213 -16.11 -21.59 16.29
N SER A 214 -17.42 -21.76 16.44
CA SER A 214 -18.39 -21.31 15.46
C SER A 214 -18.40 -19.76 15.32
N SER A 215 -18.20 -19.06 16.42
CA SER A 215 -18.08 -17.61 16.44
C SER A 215 -16.63 -17.19 16.19
N ARG A 216 -16.18 -17.37 14.96
CA ARG A 216 -14.82 -17.04 14.55
C ARG A 216 -14.83 -15.92 13.53
N GLN A 217 -13.72 -15.21 13.46
CA GLN A 217 -13.46 -14.19 12.46
C GLN A 217 -12.35 -14.71 11.54
N ILE A 218 -12.55 -14.57 10.24
CA ILE A 218 -11.56 -15.03 9.24
C ILE A 218 -11.14 -13.85 8.38
N PHE A 219 -9.82 -13.66 8.26
CA PHE A 219 -9.21 -12.72 7.32
C PHE A 219 -8.52 -13.51 6.22
N MET A 220 -8.84 -13.19 4.97
CA MET A 220 -8.15 -13.74 3.80
C MET A 220 -7.46 -12.61 3.06
N PHE A 221 -6.15 -12.72 2.91
CA PHE A 221 -5.35 -11.77 2.13
C PHE A 221 -4.73 -12.53 0.96
N SER A 222 -4.98 -12.06 -0.26
CA SER A 222 -4.57 -12.76 -1.47
C SER A 222 -4.23 -11.77 -2.59
N ALA A 223 -3.19 -12.09 -3.37
CA ALA A 223 -2.85 -11.29 -4.55
C ALA A 223 -3.80 -11.58 -5.71
N THR A 224 -4.34 -12.79 -5.80
CA THR A 224 -5.26 -13.23 -6.86
C THR A 224 -6.52 -13.83 -6.26
N PHE A 225 -7.60 -13.79 -7.02
CA PHE A 225 -8.88 -14.40 -6.62
C PHE A 225 -9.28 -15.50 -7.61
N PRO A 226 -8.57 -16.65 -7.60
CA PRO A 226 -8.98 -17.79 -8.41
C PRO A 226 -10.29 -18.42 -7.90
N VAL A 227 -10.83 -19.36 -8.65
CA VAL A 227 -12.06 -20.05 -8.29
C VAL A 227 -11.99 -20.69 -6.89
N THR A 228 -10.81 -21.19 -6.52
CA THR A 228 -10.60 -21.79 -5.20
C THR A 228 -10.79 -20.81 -4.06
N VAL A 229 -10.33 -19.57 -4.22
CA VAL A 229 -10.54 -18.49 -3.22
C VAL A 229 -12.01 -18.13 -3.15
N LYS A 230 -12.69 -18.00 -4.30
CA LYS A 230 -14.11 -17.70 -4.33
C LYS A 230 -14.93 -18.80 -3.66
N ALA A 231 -14.65 -20.07 -3.96
CA ALA A 231 -15.37 -21.20 -3.39
C ALA A 231 -15.18 -21.26 -1.87
N PHE A 232 -13.97 -21.03 -1.38
CA PHE A 232 -13.68 -21.02 0.04
C PHE A 232 -14.41 -19.86 0.73
N LYS A 233 -14.36 -18.67 0.16
CA LYS A 233 -15.06 -17.49 0.67
C LYS A 233 -16.56 -17.75 0.76
N ASP A 234 -17.17 -18.31 -0.27
CA ASP A 234 -18.61 -18.60 -0.27
C ASP A 234 -18.99 -19.61 0.82
N LYS A 235 -18.11 -20.55 1.13
CA LYS A 235 -18.35 -21.58 2.14
C LYS A 235 -18.12 -21.09 3.57
N TYR A 236 -17.09 -20.30 3.82
CA TYR A 236 -16.63 -19.96 5.17
C TYR A 236 -16.77 -18.50 5.55
N LEU A 237 -16.88 -17.59 4.59
CA LEU A 237 -17.04 -16.16 4.80
C LEU A 237 -18.29 -15.65 4.08
N PRO A 238 -19.50 -15.93 4.60
CA PRO A 238 -20.73 -15.63 3.85
C PRO A 238 -20.97 -14.13 3.62
N LYS A 239 -20.50 -13.29 4.52
CA LYS A 239 -20.68 -11.83 4.42
C LYS A 239 -19.37 -11.10 4.77
N PRO A 240 -18.28 -11.31 4.00
CA PRO A 240 -17.04 -10.63 4.28
C PRO A 240 -17.09 -9.18 3.82
N TYR A 241 -16.32 -8.32 4.48
CA TYR A 241 -16.00 -7.03 3.94
C TYR A 241 -14.91 -7.22 2.87
N VAL A 242 -15.19 -6.81 1.64
CA VAL A 242 -14.28 -7.02 0.52
C VAL A 242 -13.47 -5.76 0.30
N ILE A 243 -12.14 -5.93 0.32
CA ILE A 243 -11.18 -4.87 0.02
C ILE A 243 -10.44 -5.27 -1.25
N ASN A 244 -10.48 -4.43 -2.27
CA ASN A 244 -9.76 -4.69 -3.51
C ASN A 244 -8.80 -3.55 -3.81
N LEU A 245 -7.57 -3.66 -3.34
CA LEU A 245 -6.50 -2.71 -3.63
C LEU A 245 -5.77 -3.04 -4.92
N MET A 246 -6.19 -4.08 -5.60
CA MET A 246 -5.73 -4.49 -6.93
C MET A 246 -6.74 -4.13 -7.99
N ASP A 247 -7.63 -3.20 -7.70
CA ASP A 247 -8.59 -2.72 -8.68
C ASP A 247 -7.85 -2.36 -9.95
N GLU A 248 -8.43 -2.76 -11.07
CA GLU A 248 -7.87 -2.47 -12.37
C GLU A 248 -7.71 -0.96 -12.52
N LEU A 249 -6.50 -0.53 -12.86
CA LEU A 249 -6.24 0.88 -13.09
C LEU A 249 -6.99 1.32 -14.34
N THR A 250 -7.65 2.45 -14.27
CA THR A 250 -8.42 3.02 -15.37
C THR A 250 -7.87 4.39 -15.75
N LEU A 251 -7.96 4.68 -17.05
CA LEU A 251 -7.69 6.01 -17.59
C LEU A 251 -8.98 6.80 -17.83
N LYS A 252 -10.11 6.24 -17.43
CA LYS A 252 -11.41 6.90 -17.54
C LYS A 252 -11.42 8.19 -16.75
N GLY A 253 -11.84 9.27 -17.38
CA GLY A 253 -11.83 10.59 -16.77
C GLY A 253 -10.51 11.34 -16.87
N ILE A 254 -9.47 10.72 -17.42
CA ILE A 254 -8.16 11.36 -17.63
C ILE A 254 -8.04 11.77 -19.10
N THR A 255 -7.83 13.05 -19.33
CA THR A 255 -7.53 13.54 -20.68
C THR A 255 -6.02 13.47 -20.87
N GLN A 256 -5.58 12.86 -21.96
CA GLN A 256 -4.18 12.58 -22.21
C GLN A 256 -3.65 13.37 -23.38
N PHE A 257 -2.60 14.11 -23.13
CA PHE A 257 -1.92 14.93 -24.11
C PHE A 257 -0.48 14.49 -24.28
N TYR A 258 0.09 14.76 -25.44
CA TYR A 258 1.52 14.62 -25.66
C TYR A 258 2.06 15.79 -26.47
N ALA A 259 3.33 16.08 -26.30
CA ALA A 259 4.06 17.05 -27.10
C ALA A 259 5.42 16.47 -27.43
N PHE A 260 5.84 16.59 -28.72
CA PHE A 260 7.19 16.25 -29.08
C PHE A 260 8.12 17.39 -28.69
N VAL A 261 9.14 17.08 -27.94
CA VAL A 261 10.13 18.04 -27.44
C VAL A 261 11.52 17.42 -27.51
N GLU A 262 12.53 18.26 -27.66
CA GLU A 262 13.90 17.83 -27.47
C GLU A 262 14.22 17.80 -25.99
N GLU A 263 15.16 16.95 -25.58
CA GLU A 263 15.54 16.80 -24.16
C GLU A 263 15.85 18.16 -23.52
N ARG A 264 16.62 19.00 -24.19
CA ARG A 264 17.01 20.34 -23.70
C ARG A 264 15.83 21.29 -23.54
N GLN A 265 14.68 21.01 -24.14
CA GLN A 265 13.50 21.87 -24.12
C GLN A 265 12.50 21.47 -23.02
N LYS A 266 12.72 20.33 -22.39
CA LYS A 266 11.74 19.79 -21.42
C LYS A 266 11.47 20.71 -20.23
N VAL A 267 12.51 21.32 -19.66
CA VAL A 267 12.35 22.23 -18.53
C VAL A 267 11.56 23.48 -18.91
N HIS A 268 11.87 24.04 -20.09
CA HIS A 268 11.13 25.18 -20.60
C HIS A 268 9.66 24.83 -20.86
N CYS A 269 9.40 23.67 -21.44
CA CYS A 269 8.05 23.17 -21.65
C CYS A 269 7.30 23.01 -20.33
N LEU A 270 7.95 22.47 -19.33
CA LEU A 270 7.37 22.32 -18.00
C LEU A 270 7.00 23.68 -17.37
N ASN A 271 7.88 24.66 -17.51
CA ASN A 271 7.60 26.02 -17.05
C ASN A 271 6.37 26.62 -17.75
N THR A 272 6.24 26.38 -19.06
CA THR A 272 5.07 26.79 -19.82
C THR A 272 3.79 26.11 -19.29
N LEU A 273 3.84 24.82 -18.99
CA LEU A 273 2.72 24.10 -18.41
C LEU A 273 2.29 24.69 -17.06
N PHE A 274 3.24 25.00 -16.21
CA PHE A 274 2.94 25.60 -14.91
C PHE A 274 2.25 26.96 -15.04
N SER A 275 2.62 27.73 -16.05
CA SER A 275 2.02 29.05 -16.27
C SER A 275 0.64 28.99 -16.92
N LYS A 276 0.34 27.94 -17.67
CA LYS A 276 -0.88 27.84 -18.49
C LYS A 276 -1.95 26.92 -17.91
N LEU A 277 -1.58 25.92 -17.12
CA LEU A 277 -2.52 24.99 -16.53
C LEU A 277 -2.94 25.42 -15.14
N GLN A 278 -4.20 25.16 -14.82
CA GLN A 278 -4.68 25.27 -13.45
C GLN A 278 -4.35 23.99 -12.70
N ILE A 279 -3.24 24.00 -11.99
CA ILE A 279 -2.74 22.84 -11.26
C ILE A 279 -3.09 22.98 -9.79
N ASN A 280 -3.91 22.06 -9.27
CA ASN A 280 -4.10 21.94 -7.82
C ASN A 280 -2.86 21.31 -7.22
N GLN A 281 -2.58 20.08 -7.59
CA GLN A 281 -1.30 19.42 -7.34
C GLN A 281 -0.90 18.65 -8.58
N SER A 282 0.40 18.51 -8.80
CA SER A 282 0.95 17.71 -9.87
C SER A 282 1.91 16.66 -9.36
N ILE A 283 1.98 15.54 -10.08
CA ILE A 283 3.06 14.57 -9.92
C ILE A 283 3.81 14.50 -11.23
N ILE A 284 5.13 14.60 -11.15
CA ILE A 284 6.03 14.67 -12.30
C ILE A 284 6.98 13.48 -12.23
N PHE A 285 6.91 12.61 -13.25
CA PHE A 285 7.68 11.38 -13.27
C PHE A 285 8.94 11.51 -14.11
N CYS A 286 10.05 11.06 -13.54
CA CYS A 286 11.34 10.88 -14.21
C CYS A 286 11.73 9.40 -14.18
N ASN A 287 12.61 9.00 -15.11
CA ASN A 287 13.02 7.60 -15.25
C ASN A 287 14.25 7.22 -14.40
N SER A 288 14.92 8.20 -13.80
CA SER A 288 16.09 7.91 -12.95
C SER A 288 16.16 8.81 -11.72
N VAL A 289 16.85 8.34 -10.71
CA VAL A 289 17.06 9.07 -9.45
C VAL A 289 17.76 10.41 -9.67
N ASN A 290 18.82 10.42 -10.46
CA ASN A 290 19.58 11.64 -10.71
C ASN A 290 18.74 12.71 -11.40
N ARG A 291 17.87 12.29 -12.30
CA ARG A 291 16.98 13.22 -13.00
C ARG A 291 15.93 13.81 -12.07
N VAL A 292 15.46 13.04 -11.09
CA VAL A 292 14.50 13.54 -10.09
C VAL A 292 15.08 14.70 -9.29
N GLU A 293 16.26 14.51 -8.73
CA GLU A 293 16.89 15.55 -7.90
C GLU A 293 17.20 16.79 -8.71
N LEU A 294 17.75 16.62 -9.91
CA LEU A 294 18.08 17.74 -10.78
C LEU A 294 16.82 18.50 -11.20
N LEU A 295 15.76 17.81 -11.57
CA LEU A 295 14.52 18.45 -11.96
C LEU A 295 13.87 19.20 -10.80
N ALA A 296 13.84 18.59 -9.61
CA ALA A 296 13.29 19.24 -8.43
C ALA A 296 14.03 20.56 -8.12
N LYS A 297 15.34 20.55 -8.24
CA LYS A 297 16.16 21.75 -8.08
C LYS A 297 15.77 22.83 -9.10
N LYS A 298 15.61 22.45 -10.36
CA LYS A 298 15.25 23.41 -11.42
C LYS A 298 13.85 23.98 -11.23
N ILE A 299 12.91 23.17 -10.81
CA ILE A 299 11.54 23.64 -10.51
C ILE A 299 11.56 24.66 -9.38
N THR A 300 12.33 24.38 -8.35
CA THR A 300 12.50 25.32 -7.21
C THR A 300 13.14 26.61 -7.67
N GLU A 301 14.14 26.55 -8.53
CA GLU A 301 14.78 27.74 -9.11
C GLU A 301 13.81 28.57 -9.95
N LEU A 302 12.82 27.93 -10.57
CA LEU A 302 11.77 28.63 -11.32
C LEU A 302 10.73 29.29 -10.42
N GLY A 303 10.80 29.08 -9.12
CA GLY A 303 9.91 29.70 -8.14
C GLY A 303 8.69 28.87 -7.74
N TYR A 304 8.65 27.58 -8.10
CA TYR A 304 7.54 26.70 -7.73
C TYR A 304 7.90 25.79 -6.57
N SER A 305 6.96 25.57 -5.66
CA SER A 305 7.15 24.63 -4.56
C SER A 305 7.21 23.20 -5.08
N CYS A 306 8.17 22.43 -4.60
CA CYS A 306 8.44 21.10 -5.12
C CYS A 306 9.04 20.18 -4.05
N PHE A 307 8.44 19.02 -3.87
CA PHE A 307 9.03 17.90 -3.14
C PHE A 307 9.54 16.87 -4.12
N TYR A 308 10.42 15.96 -3.67
CA TYR A 308 10.83 14.83 -4.48
C TYR A 308 10.96 13.55 -3.67
N ILE A 309 10.73 12.40 -4.35
CA ILE A 309 10.87 11.05 -3.81
C ILE A 309 11.55 10.18 -4.85
N HIS A 310 12.52 9.37 -4.43
CA HIS A 310 13.15 8.39 -5.30
C HIS A 310 13.61 7.15 -4.54
N ALA A 311 14.04 6.12 -5.28
CA ALA A 311 14.33 4.80 -4.75
C ALA A 311 15.51 4.75 -3.77
N LYS A 312 16.45 5.71 -3.82
CA LYS A 312 17.60 5.77 -2.91
C LYS A 312 17.29 6.36 -1.56
N MET A 313 16.12 6.95 -1.38
CA MET A 313 15.69 7.48 -0.09
C MET A 313 15.23 6.36 0.83
N LEU A 314 15.45 6.51 2.12
CA LEU A 314 14.92 5.58 3.12
C LEU A 314 13.39 5.53 3.05
N GLN A 315 12.81 4.36 3.31
CA GLN A 315 11.36 4.17 3.21
C GLN A 315 10.59 5.13 4.12
N ASP A 316 11.06 5.33 5.34
CA ASP A 316 10.40 6.27 6.28
C ASP A 316 10.42 7.70 5.75
N HIS A 317 11.50 8.09 5.12
CA HIS A 317 11.64 9.39 4.49
C HIS A 317 10.64 9.57 3.35
N ARG A 318 10.55 8.56 2.47
CA ARG A 318 9.59 8.57 1.36
C ARG A 318 8.16 8.67 1.87
N ASN A 319 7.84 7.90 2.88
CA ASN A 319 6.51 7.91 3.48
C ASN A 319 6.16 9.28 4.06
N ARG A 320 7.10 9.92 4.71
CA ARG A 320 6.90 11.24 5.30
C ARG A 320 6.69 12.33 4.24
N VAL A 321 7.53 12.33 3.21
CA VAL A 321 7.40 13.31 2.12
C VAL A 321 6.08 13.11 1.39
N PHE A 322 5.73 11.87 1.08
CA PHE A 322 4.47 11.55 0.42
C PHE A 322 3.27 11.97 1.26
N HIS A 323 3.33 11.71 2.57
CA HIS A 323 2.30 12.12 3.50
C HIS A 323 2.13 13.64 3.54
N ASP A 324 3.23 14.38 3.63
CA ASP A 324 3.19 15.84 3.63
C ASP A 324 2.63 16.39 2.31
N PHE A 325 3.01 15.79 1.18
CA PHE A 325 2.46 16.16 -0.11
C PHE A 325 0.96 15.91 -0.16
N ARG A 326 0.51 14.75 0.30
CA ARG A 326 -0.90 14.39 0.35
C ARG A 326 -1.72 15.37 1.18
N ASN A 327 -1.14 15.90 2.23
CA ASN A 327 -1.79 16.90 3.10
C ASN A 327 -1.70 18.32 2.57
N GLY A 328 -1.18 18.52 1.38
CA GLY A 328 -1.15 19.82 0.73
C GLY A 328 0.03 20.72 1.10
N ALA A 329 1.07 20.16 1.73
CA ALA A 329 2.24 20.95 2.11
C ALA A 329 3.03 21.48 0.92
N CYS A 330 2.85 20.90 -0.26
CA CYS A 330 3.56 21.29 -1.46
C CYS A 330 2.65 21.08 -2.68
N ARG A 331 2.86 21.86 -3.72
CA ARG A 331 2.05 21.77 -4.94
C ARG A 331 2.52 20.69 -5.91
N ASN A 332 3.83 20.45 -6.00
CA ASN A 332 4.41 19.57 -7.00
C ASN A 332 5.28 18.50 -6.37
N LEU A 333 5.15 17.27 -6.84
CA LEU A 333 5.98 16.15 -6.41
C LEU A 333 6.70 15.57 -7.62
N VAL A 334 8.04 15.52 -7.59
CA VAL A 334 8.84 14.83 -8.59
C VAL A 334 9.25 13.47 -8.06
N CYS A 335 9.08 12.42 -8.86
CA CYS A 335 9.40 11.08 -8.39
C CYS A 335 9.79 10.12 -9.51
N THR A 336 10.37 8.99 -9.12
CA THR A 336 10.53 7.82 -9.99
C THR A 336 9.34 6.88 -9.79
N ASP A 337 9.37 5.71 -10.46
CA ASP A 337 8.30 4.71 -10.36
C ASP A 337 8.35 3.97 -9.03
N LEU A 338 7.75 4.54 -8.00
CA LEU A 338 7.72 3.99 -6.65
C LEU A 338 6.37 3.39 -6.27
N PHE A 339 5.37 3.59 -7.13
CA PHE A 339 4.00 3.17 -6.81
C PHE A 339 3.67 1.92 -7.62
N THR A 340 3.14 0.93 -6.92
CA THR A 340 2.72 -0.34 -7.55
C THR A 340 1.28 -0.28 -8.07
N ARG A 341 0.59 0.83 -7.82
CA ARG A 341 -0.77 1.08 -8.29
C ARG A 341 -0.95 2.58 -8.50
N GLY A 342 -2.07 2.95 -9.13
CA GLY A 342 -2.39 4.35 -9.40
C GLY A 342 -2.42 5.23 -8.15
N ILE A 343 -2.18 6.50 -8.35
CA ILE A 343 -2.09 7.48 -7.28
C ILE A 343 -3.50 7.93 -6.88
N ASP A 344 -3.82 7.80 -5.60
CA ASP A 344 -5.13 8.10 -5.05
C ASP A 344 -5.11 9.40 -4.23
N ILE A 345 -4.48 10.42 -4.76
CA ILE A 345 -4.49 11.76 -4.14
C ILE A 345 -5.50 12.63 -4.86
N GLN A 346 -6.56 12.98 -4.17
CA GLN A 346 -7.68 13.70 -4.75
C GLN A 346 -7.29 15.06 -5.33
N ALA A 347 -6.39 15.78 -4.69
CA ALA A 347 -5.95 17.10 -5.15
C ALA A 347 -5.05 17.05 -6.38
N VAL A 348 -4.49 15.89 -6.73
CA VAL A 348 -3.65 15.74 -7.93
C VAL A 348 -4.55 15.70 -9.16
N ASN A 349 -4.52 16.79 -9.91
CA ASN A 349 -5.29 16.91 -11.15
C ASN A 349 -4.42 16.86 -12.40
N VAL A 350 -3.10 16.87 -12.25
CA VAL A 350 -2.17 16.82 -13.38
C VAL A 350 -1.06 15.81 -13.08
N VAL A 351 -0.84 14.90 -14.01
CA VAL A 351 0.32 14.01 -14.02
C VAL A 351 1.16 14.36 -15.23
N ILE A 352 2.45 14.58 -15.03
CA ILE A 352 3.37 14.93 -16.09
C ILE A 352 4.42 13.85 -16.21
N ASN A 353 4.48 13.19 -17.37
CA ASN A 353 5.58 12.32 -17.71
C ASN A 353 6.69 13.17 -18.34
N PHE A 354 7.55 13.72 -17.47
CA PHE A 354 8.73 14.46 -17.90
C PHE A 354 9.65 13.54 -18.70
N ASP A 355 9.80 12.31 -18.22
CA ASP A 355 10.37 11.21 -19.00
C ASP A 355 9.25 10.21 -19.30
N PHE A 356 9.11 9.84 -20.56
CA PHE A 356 8.05 8.95 -20.98
C PHE A 356 8.36 7.51 -20.55
N PRO A 357 7.37 6.75 -20.04
CA PRO A 357 7.60 5.37 -19.62
C PRO A 357 7.85 4.45 -20.84
N LYS A 358 8.52 3.33 -20.57
CA LYS A 358 8.87 2.37 -21.62
C LYS A 358 7.79 1.33 -21.87
N THR A 359 6.86 1.12 -20.92
CA THR A 359 5.82 0.09 -21.03
C THR A 359 4.46 0.66 -20.71
N ALA A 360 3.42 0.00 -21.24
CA ALA A 360 2.03 0.36 -20.95
C ALA A 360 1.70 0.15 -19.46
N GLU A 361 2.27 -0.87 -18.84
CA GLU A 361 2.06 -1.13 -17.41
C GLU A 361 2.58 0.05 -16.58
N THR A 362 3.80 0.52 -16.84
CA THR A 362 4.35 1.68 -16.16
C THR A 362 3.52 2.94 -16.41
N TYR A 363 3.05 3.13 -17.64
CA TYR A 363 2.18 4.25 -17.96
C TYR A 363 0.91 4.24 -17.11
N LEU A 364 0.25 3.08 -17.01
CA LEU A 364 -0.95 2.93 -16.20
C LEU A 364 -0.68 3.18 -14.72
N HIS A 365 0.46 2.71 -14.20
CA HIS A 365 0.81 2.93 -12.79
C HIS A 365 1.07 4.41 -12.49
N ARG A 366 1.61 5.17 -13.46
CA ARG A 366 1.84 6.61 -13.30
C ARG A 366 0.56 7.42 -13.43
N VAL A 367 -0.21 7.16 -14.46
CA VAL A 367 -1.33 8.01 -14.90
C VAL A 367 -2.67 7.46 -14.46
N GLY A 368 -2.84 6.14 -14.44
CA GLY A 368 -4.09 5.49 -14.12
C GLY A 368 -4.56 5.75 -12.71
N ARG A 369 -5.87 5.67 -12.52
CA ARG A 369 -6.52 5.78 -11.22
C ARG A 369 -7.20 4.46 -10.88
N SER A 370 -7.26 4.13 -9.62
CA SER A 370 -8.10 3.04 -9.14
C SER A 370 -9.56 3.33 -9.49
N GLY A 371 -10.29 2.30 -9.92
CA GLY A 371 -11.70 2.42 -10.20
C GLY A 371 -12.55 2.88 -9.01
N ARG A 372 -11.99 2.81 -7.80
CA ARG A 372 -12.63 3.29 -6.57
C ARG A 372 -12.62 4.81 -6.44
N PHE A 373 -11.69 5.48 -7.12
CA PHE A 373 -11.48 6.92 -6.99
C PHE A 373 -11.69 7.54 -8.36
N GLY A 374 -12.93 7.93 -8.68
CA GLY A 374 -13.25 8.60 -9.92
C GLY A 374 -12.72 10.02 -9.90
N HIS A 375 -11.61 10.28 -10.59
CA HIS A 375 -11.03 11.61 -10.73
C HIS A 375 -11.05 12.07 -12.17
N LEU A 376 -11.32 13.34 -12.37
CA LEU A 376 -11.04 14.01 -13.64
C LEU A 376 -9.62 14.59 -13.55
N GLY A 377 -8.89 14.55 -14.65
CA GLY A 377 -7.55 15.11 -14.65
C GLY A 377 -6.89 15.09 -16.00
N LEU A 378 -5.66 15.58 -16.03
CA LEU A 378 -4.83 15.66 -17.22
C LEU A 378 -3.59 14.81 -17.05
N ALA A 379 -3.20 14.13 -18.12
CA ALA A 379 -1.88 13.54 -18.27
C ALA A 379 -1.17 14.25 -19.41
N VAL A 380 0.00 14.80 -19.12
CA VAL A 380 0.82 15.48 -20.12
C VAL A 380 2.10 14.69 -20.31
N ASN A 381 2.38 14.30 -21.54
CA ASN A 381 3.50 13.44 -21.90
C ASN A 381 4.49 14.18 -22.76
N LEU A 382 5.71 14.35 -22.27
CA LEU A 382 6.79 14.95 -23.04
C LEU A 382 7.53 13.84 -23.78
N ILE A 383 7.48 13.85 -25.09
CA ILE A 383 7.94 12.77 -25.96
C ILE A 383 9.15 13.26 -26.73
N THR A 384 10.30 12.60 -26.54
CA THR A 384 11.45 12.81 -27.41
C THR A 384 11.37 11.90 -28.64
N TYR A 385 12.25 12.11 -29.58
CA TYR A 385 12.29 11.27 -30.77
C TYR A 385 12.54 9.79 -30.42
N GLU A 386 13.36 9.53 -29.43
CA GLU A 386 13.66 8.18 -28.96
C GLU A 386 12.45 7.49 -28.35
N ASP A 387 11.51 8.25 -27.82
CA ASP A 387 10.32 7.70 -27.14
C ASP A 387 9.20 7.27 -28.10
N ARG A 388 9.32 7.57 -29.39
CA ARG A 388 8.20 7.40 -30.33
C ARG A 388 7.67 5.97 -30.43
N PHE A 389 8.55 4.98 -30.38
CA PHE A 389 8.14 3.58 -30.42
C PHE A 389 7.40 3.17 -29.14
N ASN A 390 7.83 3.67 -28.00
CA ASN A 390 7.15 3.44 -26.74
C ASN A 390 5.75 4.09 -26.75
N LEU A 391 5.64 5.28 -27.33
CA LEU A 391 4.34 5.94 -27.48
C LEU A 391 3.40 5.09 -28.34
N TYR A 392 3.83 4.60 -29.47
CA TYR A 392 2.99 3.75 -30.34
C TYR A 392 2.58 2.46 -29.64
N ALA A 393 3.51 1.81 -28.94
CA ALA A 393 3.23 0.59 -28.23
C ALA A 393 2.22 0.81 -27.08
N ILE A 394 2.34 1.90 -26.36
CA ILE A 394 1.45 2.23 -25.26
C ILE A 394 0.04 2.57 -25.78
N VAL A 395 -0.05 3.37 -26.83
CA VAL A 395 -1.33 3.70 -27.46
C VAL A 395 -2.03 2.44 -27.96
N TYR A 396 -1.30 1.54 -28.59
CA TYR A 396 -1.85 0.28 -29.08
C TYR A 396 -2.37 -0.62 -27.94
N LYS A 397 -1.58 -0.79 -26.88
CA LYS A 397 -1.95 -1.68 -25.76
C LYS A 397 -3.08 -1.11 -24.91
N THR A 398 -3.13 0.19 -24.72
CA THR A 398 -4.12 0.84 -23.87
C THR A 398 -5.39 1.20 -24.64
N ALA A 399 -5.37 1.11 -25.96
CA ALA A 399 -6.47 1.51 -26.84
C ALA A 399 -6.95 2.94 -26.59
N ILE A 400 -6.03 3.84 -26.25
CA ILE A 400 -6.35 5.21 -25.85
C ILE A 400 -5.86 6.18 -26.91
N ALA A 401 -6.67 7.20 -27.17
CA ALA A 401 -6.29 8.31 -28.04
C ALA A 401 -5.58 9.38 -27.22
N PHE A 402 -4.36 9.71 -27.61
CA PHE A 402 -3.64 10.85 -27.08
C PHE A 402 -3.86 12.04 -28.01
N SER A 403 -4.12 13.19 -27.43
CA SER A 403 -4.22 14.43 -28.20
C SER A 403 -2.86 15.12 -28.28
N TYR A 404 -2.46 15.50 -29.48
CA TYR A 404 -1.24 16.27 -29.70
C TYR A 404 -1.48 17.75 -29.38
N HIS A 405 -0.61 18.34 -28.59
CA HIS A 405 -0.67 19.76 -28.25
C HIS A 405 0.63 20.48 -28.59
N PRO A 406 0.73 21.08 -29.80
CA PRO A 406 1.90 21.90 -30.15
C PRO A 406 2.05 23.14 -29.26
N PHE A 407 1.01 23.46 -28.53
CA PHE A 407 0.94 24.57 -27.61
C PHE A 407 1.94 24.46 -26.45
N PHE A 408 2.36 23.25 -26.11
CA PHE A 408 3.34 23.01 -25.05
C PHE A 408 4.78 23.08 -25.56
N LEU A 409 4.97 23.18 -26.85
CA LEU A 409 6.30 23.36 -27.44
C LEU A 409 6.82 24.75 -27.13
N PRO A 410 8.09 24.88 -26.83
CA PRO A 410 8.73 26.19 -26.62
C PRO A 410 8.74 27.06 -27.87
#